data_c9e4a3b4ccafe64d0e52b9404b73f238
#
_entry.id   c9e4a3b4ccafe64d0e52b9404b73f238
#
_cell.length_a   1.000
_cell.length_b   1.000
_cell.length_c   1.000
_cell.angle_alpha   90.00
_cell.angle_beta   90.00
_cell.angle_gamma   90.00
#
_symmetry.space_group_name_H-M   'P 1'
#
loop_
_entity.id
_entity.type
_entity.pdbx_description
1 polymer ?
#
loop_
_entity_poly.entity_id
_entity_poly.type
_entity_poly.pdbx_seq_one_letter_code
_entity_poly.pdbx_strand_id
1 'polypeptide(L)'
;MADGTIQEVEVPYEIPESWNWVKLRNIGSITSGGTPKSSEPSYYGGNITWITPADMGKQQNNKFFAKSSKKITELGLQKSSAQLISKNSIVYSSRAPIGHINIVTEDYTTNQGCKSITPLLVDLIFLYWLLQFRTKDIILRSSGTTFKEISASGFGDTLLPLPPLAEQKRIVAQIEKALAKVDEYAESYNKLQQLDKEFPDKLKKSILQYAMQGKLVAQSPDDEPVEVLLEKIKAEKQKLYEEGKLKKKDLEELVVTKGDDNSPYRNSKKNSDFVGSTMAEIPNSWSYVKFGSIVTFNIGKTPPRNEPTYWGNDIPWVSISDMPSSGHITKTKECISHLAIKQTNIKIVPADTLLMSFKLSIGKVAILDVPASHNEAIISIFPYSDKKNIIRNYLMMFLPLISTAGNSKDAIKGKTLNSTSISELLIPISNYREMKKIVSKVDLLFQKVAQLSD
;
A
#
# COMPACT_ATOMS: atom_id res chain seq x y z
N MET A 1 -23.62 -56.61 6.81
CA MET A 1 -23.52 -57.77 7.72
C MET A 1 -23.72 -58.99 6.89
N ALA A 2 -22.93 -60.01 7.11
CA ALA A 2 -23.01 -61.29 6.33
C ALA A 2 -24.28 -62.09 6.63
N ASP A 3 -25.09 -61.71 7.59
CA ASP A 3 -26.32 -62.34 8.03
C ASP A 3 -27.60 -61.73 7.41
N GLY A 4 -27.50 -60.77 6.51
CA GLY A 4 -28.66 -60.14 5.83
C GLY A 4 -29.48 -59.19 6.70
N THR A 5 -29.05 -58.88 7.93
CA THR A 5 -29.76 -57.89 8.77
C THR A 5 -29.71 -56.50 8.18
N ILE A 6 -30.89 -55.89 7.93
CA ILE A 6 -31.06 -54.52 7.53
C ILE A 6 -31.01 -53.65 8.80
N GLN A 7 -30.05 -52.76 8.88
CA GLN A 7 -29.97 -51.78 9.96
C GLN A 7 -30.42 -50.41 9.41
N GLU A 8 -31.42 -49.85 10.03
CA GLU A 8 -31.88 -48.49 9.73
C GLU A 8 -30.78 -47.50 10.14
N VAL A 9 -30.38 -46.60 9.22
CA VAL A 9 -29.35 -45.61 9.45
C VAL A 9 -29.99 -44.23 9.35
N GLU A 10 -29.90 -43.46 10.41
CA GLU A 10 -30.36 -42.09 10.42
C GLU A 10 -29.53 -41.27 9.39
N VAL A 11 -30.22 -40.71 8.41
CA VAL A 11 -29.59 -39.89 7.34
C VAL A 11 -29.67 -38.40 7.69
N PRO A 12 -28.65 -37.59 7.35
CA PRO A 12 -28.59 -36.19 7.76
C PRO A 12 -29.67 -35.28 7.14
N TYR A 13 -30.14 -35.63 5.95
CA TYR A 13 -31.16 -34.89 5.19
C TYR A 13 -31.67 -35.73 4.01
N GLU A 14 -32.78 -35.30 3.41
CA GLU A 14 -33.34 -35.92 2.22
C GLU A 14 -32.49 -35.67 0.98
N ILE A 15 -32.39 -36.66 0.11
CA ILE A 15 -31.66 -36.59 -1.16
C ILE A 15 -32.60 -36.96 -2.31
N PRO A 16 -32.34 -36.58 -3.57
CA PRO A 16 -33.11 -37.02 -4.72
C PRO A 16 -33.21 -38.53 -4.82
N GLU A 17 -34.30 -39.07 -5.34
CA GLU A 17 -34.53 -40.53 -5.48
C GLU A 17 -33.44 -41.23 -6.30
N SER A 18 -32.80 -40.53 -7.24
CA SER A 18 -31.71 -41.06 -8.05
C SER A 18 -30.36 -41.15 -7.31
N TRP A 19 -30.28 -40.63 -6.07
CA TRP A 19 -29.06 -40.64 -5.24
C TRP A 19 -29.15 -41.73 -4.17
N ASN A 20 -27.97 -42.13 -3.68
CA ASN A 20 -27.90 -43.10 -2.57
C ASN A 20 -26.99 -42.59 -1.46
N TRP A 21 -27.37 -42.78 -0.21
CA TRP A 21 -26.47 -42.63 0.93
C TRP A 21 -25.51 -43.82 0.99
N VAL A 22 -24.21 -43.52 0.95
CA VAL A 22 -23.16 -44.52 1.01
C VAL A 22 -22.15 -44.19 2.08
N LYS A 23 -21.53 -45.19 2.69
CA LYS A 23 -20.38 -44.99 3.57
C LYS A 23 -19.14 -44.77 2.73
N LEU A 24 -18.25 -43.84 3.15
CA LEU A 24 -17.00 -43.51 2.46
C LEU A 24 -16.17 -44.79 2.14
N ARG A 25 -16.10 -45.72 3.08
CA ARG A 25 -15.41 -47.02 2.90
C ARG A 25 -15.94 -47.90 1.76
N ASN A 26 -17.15 -47.64 1.33
CA ASN A 26 -17.79 -48.44 0.25
C ASN A 26 -17.44 -47.89 -1.16
N ILE A 27 -16.88 -46.71 -1.24
CA ILE A 27 -16.55 -46.06 -2.51
C ILE A 27 -15.06 -45.83 -2.74
N GLY A 28 -14.21 -46.29 -1.82
CA GLY A 28 -12.76 -46.20 -1.96
C GLY A 28 -11.98 -46.94 -0.89
N SER A 29 -10.71 -47.14 -1.11
CA SER A 29 -9.79 -47.76 -0.16
C SER A 29 -9.26 -46.68 0.79
N ILE A 30 -9.44 -46.93 2.11
CA ILE A 30 -8.97 -45.99 3.15
C ILE A 30 -7.64 -46.49 3.72
N THR A 31 -6.64 -45.65 3.68
CA THR A 31 -5.29 -45.90 4.19
C THR A 31 -4.95 -44.96 5.34
N SER A 32 -4.47 -45.52 6.45
CA SER A 32 -3.92 -44.71 7.56
C SER A 32 -2.43 -44.51 7.39
N GLY A 33 -1.97 -43.32 7.74
CA GLY A 33 -0.55 -43.02 7.71
C GLY A 33 0.26 -43.61 8.87
N GLY A 34 1.58 -43.58 8.74
CA GLY A 34 2.55 -44.02 9.75
C GLY A 34 3.76 -43.13 9.80
N THR A 35 4.46 -43.18 10.92
CA THR A 35 5.67 -42.35 11.14
C THR A 35 6.87 -43.27 11.33
N PRO A 36 7.89 -43.19 10.45
CA PRO A 36 9.16 -43.83 10.69
C PRO A 36 9.82 -43.31 11.98
N LYS A 37 10.61 -44.16 12.65
CA LYS A 37 11.27 -43.80 13.89
C LYS A 37 12.17 -42.56 13.68
N SER A 38 11.86 -41.47 14.38
CA SER A 38 12.50 -40.15 14.15
C SER A 38 13.99 -40.11 14.56
N SER A 39 14.43 -41.05 15.43
CA SER A 39 15.84 -41.19 15.82
C SER A 39 16.71 -41.91 14.79
N GLU A 40 16.14 -42.37 13.67
CA GLU A 40 16.87 -43.08 12.60
C GLU A 40 16.97 -42.18 11.34
N PRO A 41 18.04 -41.43 11.16
CA PRO A 41 18.19 -40.51 10.02
C PRO A 41 18.13 -41.23 8.66
N SER A 42 18.55 -42.50 8.59
CA SER A 42 18.50 -43.33 7.37
C SER A 42 17.09 -43.58 6.82
N TYR A 43 16.04 -43.33 7.63
CA TYR A 43 14.64 -43.48 7.21
C TYR A 43 14.11 -42.23 6.46
N TYR A 44 14.85 -41.12 6.49
CA TYR A 44 14.45 -39.84 5.92
C TYR A 44 15.37 -39.37 4.79
N GLY A 45 14.94 -38.39 4.01
CA GLY A 45 15.72 -37.81 2.93
C GLY A 45 15.71 -38.61 1.62
N GLY A 46 14.82 -39.61 1.50
CA GLY A 46 14.66 -40.38 0.27
C GLY A 46 13.80 -39.72 -0.79
N ASN A 47 13.21 -40.53 -1.67
CA ASN A 47 12.40 -40.09 -2.80
C ASN A 47 10.89 -40.19 -2.57
N ILE A 48 10.43 -40.90 -1.54
CA ILE A 48 9.02 -41.08 -1.29
C ILE A 48 8.45 -39.89 -0.52
N THR A 49 7.48 -39.20 -1.12
CA THR A 49 6.80 -38.07 -0.50
C THR A 49 6.07 -38.49 0.78
N TRP A 50 6.31 -37.82 1.91
CA TRP A 50 5.69 -38.10 3.20
C TRP A 50 4.95 -36.88 3.73
N ILE A 51 3.62 -36.92 3.71
CA ILE A 51 2.72 -35.80 3.97
C ILE A 51 2.31 -35.78 5.45
N THR A 52 2.30 -34.58 6.03
CA THR A 52 1.84 -34.32 7.40
C THR A 52 0.72 -33.28 7.41
N PRO A 53 -0.13 -33.21 8.48
CA PRO A 53 -1.12 -32.13 8.62
C PRO A 53 -0.51 -30.73 8.56
N ALA A 54 0.75 -30.55 9.01
CA ALA A 54 1.45 -29.29 8.94
C ALA A 54 1.79 -28.87 7.49
N ASP A 55 2.11 -29.83 6.62
CA ASP A 55 2.33 -29.56 5.19
C ASP A 55 1.01 -29.20 4.51
N MET A 56 -0.06 -29.89 4.83
CA MET A 56 -1.41 -29.62 4.32
C MET A 56 -1.91 -28.24 4.78
N GLY A 57 -1.66 -27.84 6.03
CA GLY A 57 -2.05 -26.54 6.58
C GLY A 57 -1.45 -25.35 5.83
N LYS A 58 -0.23 -25.50 5.30
CA LYS A 58 0.42 -24.49 4.45
C LYS A 58 -0.18 -24.39 3.03
N GLN A 59 -0.97 -25.37 2.64
CA GLN A 59 -1.51 -25.55 1.29
C GLN A 59 -3.03 -25.75 1.28
N GLN A 60 -3.72 -25.41 2.36
CA GLN A 60 -5.18 -25.65 2.50
C GLN A 60 -6.04 -24.91 1.45
N ASN A 61 -5.50 -23.86 0.81
CA ASN A 61 -6.16 -23.15 -0.28
C ASN A 61 -5.93 -23.81 -1.65
N ASN A 62 -5.08 -24.82 -1.73
CA ASN A 62 -4.76 -25.53 -2.95
C ASN A 62 -5.56 -26.83 -3.01
N LYS A 63 -6.35 -27.02 -4.05
CA LYS A 63 -7.03 -28.29 -4.30
C LYS A 63 -6.05 -29.46 -4.44
N PHE A 64 -4.95 -29.23 -5.17
CA PHE A 64 -3.88 -30.21 -5.38
C PHE A 64 -2.72 -29.97 -4.43
N PHE A 65 -2.23 -31.05 -3.83
CA PHE A 65 -1.04 -31.00 -2.98
C PHE A 65 0.22 -30.73 -3.82
N ALA A 66 0.98 -29.70 -3.49
CA ALA A 66 2.12 -29.30 -4.30
C ALA A 66 3.46 -29.83 -3.75
N LYS A 67 3.69 -29.78 -2.41
CA LYS A 67 5.01 -30.10 -1.85
C LYS A 67 4.93 -30.52 -0.39
N SER A 68 5.62 -31.61 -0.04
CA SER A 68 5.92 -31.99 1.34
C SER A 68 7.24 -31.40 1.83
N SER A 69 7.33 -31.11 3.11
CA SER A 69 8.56 -30.66 3.78
C SER A 69 9.57 -31.79 3.97
N LYS A 70 9.11 -33.06 3.96
CA LYS A 70 9.93 -34.24 4.22
C LYS A 70 9.62 -35.36 3.24
N LYS A 71 10.64 -36.19 2.99
CA LYS A 71 10.53 -37.45 2.24
C LYS A 71 11.11 -38.56 3.08
N ILE A 72 10.66 -39.82 2.83
CA ILE A 72 11.20 -40.99 3.46
C ILE A 72 11.91 -41.89 2.44
N THR A 73 12.77 -42.76 2.94
CA THR A 73 13.45 -43.80 2.13
C THR A 73 12.61 -45.04 2.01
N GLU A 74 12.94 -45.96 1.07
CA GLU A 74 12.36 -47.31 1.00
C GLU A 74 12.55 -48.06 2.32
N LEU A 75 13.71 -47.88 2.96
CA LEU A 75 13.97 -48.48 4.27
C LEU A 75 13.04 -47.91 5.34
N GLY A 76 12.81 -46.59 5.33
CA GLY A 76 11.86 -45.94 6.22
C GLY A 76 10.43 -46.43 6.03
N LEU A 77 10.02 -46.67 4.78
CA LEU A 77 8.74 -47.27 4.46
C LEU A 77 8.64 -48.69 5.01
N GLN A 78 9.59 -49.55 4.72
CA GLN A 78 9.60 -50.98 5.14
C GLN A 78 9.69 -51.17 6.66
N LYS A 79 10.38 -50.27 7.37
CA LYS A 79 10.60 -50.36 8.82
C LYS A 79 9.61 -49.54 9.66
N SER A 80 8.52 -49.10 9.07
CA SER A 80 7.47 -48.34 9.77
C SER A 80 6.06 -48.83 9.42
N SER A 81 5.07 -48.24 10.07
CA SER A 81 3.66 -48.43 9.73
C SER A 81 3.17 -47.54 8.57
N ALA A 82 4.05 -46.78 7.93
CA ALA A 82 3.70 -46.00 6.75
C ALA A 82 3.37 -46.93 5.58
N GLN A 83 2.35 -46.57 4.83
CA GLN A 83 1.90 -47.35 3.66
C GLN A 83 2.00 -46.45 2.41
N LEU A 84 2.41 -47.06 1.29
CA LEU A 84 2.40 -46.40 0.02
C LEU A 84 0.96 -46.25 -0.48
N ILE A 85 0.57 -45.05 -0.84
CA ILE A 85 -0.77 -44.69 -1.31
C ILE A 85 -0.65 -44.28 -2.78
N SER A 86 -1.51 -44.81 -3.61
CA SER A 86 -1.49 -44.53 -5.04
C SER A 86 -1.90 -43.11 -5.34
N LYS A 87 -1.29 -42.52 -6.37
CA LYS A 87 -1.70 -41.24 -6.95
C LYS A 87 -3.19 -41.20 -7.26
N ASN A 88 -3.71 -39.99 -7.46
CA ASN A 88 -5.12 -39.71 -7.68
C ASN A 88 -5.98 -40.14 -6.50
N SER A 89 -5.50 -39.91 -5.31
CA SER A 89 -6.21 -40.10 -4.05
C SER A 89 -6.30 -38.79 -3.26
N ILE A 90 -7.14 -38.77 -2.26
CA ILE A 90 -7.37 -37.63 -1.38
C ILE A 90 -6.70 -37.90 -0.05
N VAL A 91 -5.85 -36.99 0.40
CA VAL A 91 -5.31 -36.93 1.75
C VAL A 91 -6.18 -36.02 2.61
N TYR A 92 -6.49 -36.46 3.82
CA TYR A 92 -7.33 -35.77 4.79
C TYR A 92 -6.64 -35.72 6.15
N SER A 93 -6.51 -34.56 6.78
CA SER A 93 -5.97 -34.48 8.13
C SER A 93 -6.99 -34.97 9.14
N SER A 94 -6.64 -36.02 9.90
CA SER A 94 -7.51 -36.63 10.89
C SER A 94 -7.34 -36.06 12.29
N ARG A 95 -6.34 -35.16 12.50
CA ARG A 95 -6.07 -34.46 13.77
C ARG A 95 -5.21 -33.21 13.54
N ALA A 96 -5.23 -32.30 14.48
CA ALA A 96 -4.32 -31.17 14.74
C ALA A 96 -4.06 -30.22 13.53
N PRO A 97 -5.04 -29.61 12.89
CA PRO A 97 -6.48 -29.74 13.00
C PRO A 97 -7.06 -30.79 12.08
N ILE A 98 -8.32 -31.22 12.33
CA ILE A 98 -9.09 -32.08 11.43
C ILE A 98 -9.60 -31.21 10.26
N GLY A 99 -9.54 -31.75 9.03
CA GLY A 99 -10.25 -31.14 7.89
C GLY A 99 -9.40 -30.47 6.84
N HIS A 100 -8.07 -30.47 6.96
CA HIS A 100 -7.24 -30.13 5.80
C HIS A 100 -7.39 -31.25 4.76
N ILE A 101 -7.56 -30.89 3.50
CA ILE A 101 -7.84 -31.82 2.42
C ILE A 101 -7.11 -31.40 1.14
N ASN A 102 -6.45 -32.36 0.48
CA ASN A 102 -5.82 -32.13 -0.81
C ASN A 102 -5.93 -33.40 -1.68
N ILE A 103 -5.93 -33.21 -3.00
CA ILE A 103 -5.75 -34.27 -3.97
C ILE A 103 -4.25 -34.44 -4.22
N VAL A 104 -3.75 -35.68 -4.19
CA VAL A 104 -2.34 -36.01 -4.45
C VAL A 104 -2.22 -36.73 -5.79
N THR A 105 -1.39 -36.19 -6.69
CA THR A 105 -1.25 -36.67 -8.08
C THR A 105 -0.02 -37.55 -8.32
N GLU A 106 0.76 -37.81 -7.28
CA GLU A 106 1.90 -38.73 -7.27
C GLU A 106 1.69 -39.82 -6.20
N ASP A 107 2.45 -40.90 -6.24
CA ASP A 107 2.44 -41.92 -5.17
C ASP A 107 3.12 -41.30 -3.93
N TYR A 108 2.54 -41.55 -2.76
CA TYR A 108 2.95 -40.87 -1.53
C TYR A 108 2.71 -41.73 -0.28
N THR A 109 3.19 -41.25 0.83
CA THR A 109 2.89 -41.76 2.16
C THR A 109 2.46 -40.61 3.08
N THR A 110 1.91 -40.92 4.23
CA THR A 110 1.48 -39.92 5.22
C THR A 110 1.91 -40.32 6.63
N ASN A 111 1.93 -39.32 7.54
CA ASN A 111 2.03 -39.65 8.96
C ASN A 111 0.70 -40.11 9.51
N GLN A 112 0.68 -40.61 10.78
CA GLN A 112 -0.53 -41.12 11.46
C GLN A 112 -1.63 -40.02 11.65
N GLY A 113 -1.31 -38.74 11.52
CA GLY A 113 -2.28 -37.62 11.59
C GLY A 113 -3.09 -37.43 10.32
N CYS A 114 -2.88 -38.26 9.31
CA CYS A 114 -3.62 -38.23 8.06
C CYS A 114 -4.34 -39.56 7.81
N LYS A 115 -5.45 -39.48 7.11
CA LYS A 115 -6.12 -40.59 6.46
C LYS A 115 -6.21 -40.30 4.98
N SER A 116 -6.06 -41.29 4.14
CA SER A 116 -6.20 -41.13 2.71
C SER A 116 -7.29 -41.98 2.17
N ILE A 117 -7.97 -41.55 1.12
CA ILE A 117 -8.90 -42.37 0.37
C ILE A 117 -8.51 -42.39 -1.11
N THR A 118 -8.32 -43.60 -1.63
CA THR A 118 -8.18 -43.84 -3.07
C THR A 118 -9.56 -44.22 -3.61
N PRO A 119 -10.22 -43.35 -4.39
CA PRO A 119 -11.60 -43.57 -4.83
C PRO A 119 -11.71 -44.71 -5.85
N LEU A 120 -12.82 -45.41 -5.80
CA LEU A 120 -13.23 -46.42 -6.76
C LEU A 120 -14.60 -46.04 -7.33
N LEU A 121 -14.76 -46.01 -8.64
CA LEU A 121 -16.04 -45.76 -9.32
C LEU A 121 -16.73 -44.42 -8.94
N VAL A 122 -15.99 -43.46 -8.35
CA VAL A 122 -16.48 -42.13 -8.00
C VAL A 122 -15.52 -41.07 -8.58
N ASP A 123 -16.06 -39.95 -9.01
CA ASP A 123 -15.23 -38.83 -9.52
C ASP A 123 -14.37 -38.26 -8.38
N LEU A 124 -13.06 -38.15 -8.62
CA LEU A 124 -12.10 -37.71 -7.61
C LEU A 124 -12.35 -36.26 -7.17
N ILE A 125 -12.69 -35.36 -8.09
CA ILE A 125 -12.94 -33.95 -7.79
C ILE A 125 -14.27 -33.79 -7.05
N PHE A 126 -15.30 -34.57 -7.45
CA PHE A 126 -16.56 -34.60 -6.72
C PHE A 126 -16.35 -35.06 -5.27
N LEU A 127 -15.60 -36.13 -5.06
CA LEU A 127 -15.31 -36.64 -3.71
C LEU A 127 -14.53 -35.64 -2.86
N TYR A 128 -13.60 -34.89 -3.48
CA TYR A 128 -12.88 -33.82 -2.81
C TYR A 128 -13.85 -32.74 -2.27
N TRP A 129 -14.74 -32.22 -3.11
CA TRP A 129 -15.72 -31.22 -2.70
C TRP A 129 -16.71 -31.75 -1.67
N LEU A 130 -17.12 -33.00 -1.83
CA LEU A 130 -18.05 -33.65 -0.93
C LEU A 130 -17.44 -33.84 0.46
N LEU A 131 -16.19 -34.31 0.57
CA LEU A 131 -15.48 -34.42 1.85
C LEU A 131 -15.25 -33.06 2.51
N GLN A 132 -14.96 -32.03 1.72
CA GLN A 132 -14.84 -30.68 2.25
C GLN A 132 -16.17 -30.19 2.83
N PHE A 133 -17.29 -30.43 2.15
CA PHE A 133 -18.63 -30.13 2.65
C PHE A 133 -18.96 -30.92 3.94
N ARG A 134 -18.58 -32.18 4.01
CA ARG A 134 -18.84 -33.05 5.17
C ARG A 134 -17.85 -32.86 6.32
N THR A 135 -16.86 -32.03 6.20
CA THR A 135 -15.82 -31.82 7.22
C THR A 135 -16.40 -31.46 8.60
N LYS A 136 -17.44 -30.62 8.65
CA LYS A 136 -18.09 -30.23 9.91
C LYS A 136 -18.67 -31.44 10.64
N ASP A 137 -19.33 -32.35 9.92
CA ASP A 137 -19.88 -33.60 10.44
C ASP A 137 -18.77 -34.55 10.93
N ILE A 138 -17.69 -34.70 10.17
CA ILE A 138 -16.51 -35.47 10.55
C ILE A 138 -15.92 -34.96 11.87
N ILE A 139 -15.80 -33.64 12.04
CA ILE A 139 -15.33 -33.03 13.27
C ILE A 139 -16.25 -33.30 14.45
N LEU A 140 -17.56 -33.25 14.26
CA LEU A 140 -18.54 -33.53 15.32
C LEU A 140 -18.45 -34.97 15.80
N ARG A 141 -18.16 -35.96 14.93
CA ARG A 141 -18.00 -37.36 15.25
C ARG A 141 -16.60 -37.74 15.75
N SER A 142 -15.67 -36.81 15.78
CA SER A 142 -14.33 -37.04 16.28
C SER A 142 -14.31 -37.14 17.80
N SER A 143 -13.41 -37.95 18.35
CA SER A 143 -13.22 -38.16 19.78
C SER A 143 -11.91 -37.60 20.29
N GLY A 144 -11.79 -37.44 21.60
CA GLY A 144 -10.60 -36.92 22.28
C GLY A 144 -10.87 -35.65 23.09
N THR A 145 -10.35 -35.62 24.33
CA THR A 145 -10.53 -34.51 25.28
C THR A 145 -9.53 -33.37 25.04
N THR A 146 -8.29 -33.72 24.77
CA THR A 146 -7.20 -32.72 24.56
C THR A 146 -6.99 -32.41 23.07
N PHE A 147 -7.02 -33.46 22.23
CA PHE A 147 -6.93 -33.31 20.78
C PHE A 147 -7.98 -34.17 20.11
N LYS A 148 -8.86 -33.56 19.35
CA LYS A 148 -9.84 -34.31 18.55
C LYS A 148 -9.13 -35.06 17.44
N GLU A 149 -9.50 -36.36 17.28
CA GLU A 149 -9.04 -37.20 16.18
C GLU A 149 -10.20 -38.07 15.64
N ILE A 150 -10.26 -38.24 14.34
CA ILE A 150 -11.13 -39.19 13.69
C ILE A 150 -10.34 -40.46 13.34
N SER A 151 -10.79 -41.61 13.81
CA SER A 151 -10.19 -42.91 13.48
C SER A 151 -10.42 -43.26 12.01
N ALA A 152 -9.66 -44.22 11.47
CA ALA A 152 -9.88 -44.73 10.10
C ALA A 152 -11.29 -45.32 9.93
N SER A 153 -11.78 -46.02 10.95
CA SER A 153 -13.15 -46.54 10.96
C SER A 153 -14.18 -45.42 10.96
N GLY A 154 -14.02 -44.41 11.85
CA GLY A 154 -14.91 -43.28 11.92
C GLY A 154 -14.90 -42.41 10.64
N PHE A 155 -13.74 -42.25 10.02
CA PHE A 155 -13.63 -41.60 8.70
C PHE A 155 -14.34 -42.41 7.63
N GLY A 156 -14.14 -43.73 7.60
CA GLY A 156 -14.80 -44.66 6.67
C GLY A 156 -16.30 -44.75 6.84
N ASP A 157 -16.82 -44.52 8.05
CA ASP A 157 -18.27 -44.51 8.34
C ASP A 157 -18.96 -43.18 7.98
N THR A 158 -18.23 -42.21 7.43
CA THR A 158 -18.83 -40.94 6.94
C THR A 158 -19.86 -41.24 5.86
N LEU A 159 -21.11 -40.83 6.10
CA LEU A 159 -22.20 -40.95 5.14
C LEU A 159 -22.08 -39.86 4.10
N LEU A 160 -22.15 -40.25 2.84
CA LEU A 160 -22.00 -39.36 1.68
C LEU A 160 -23.20 -39.57 0.75
N PRO A 161 -23.84 -38.49 0.25
CA PRO A 161 -24.85 -38.60 -0.81
C PRO A 161 -24.15 -38.79 -2.14
N LEU A 162 -24.42 -39.88 -2.81
CA LEU A 162 -23.75 -40.28 -4.05
C LEU A 162 -24.72 -40.22 -5.23
N PRO A 163 -24.60 -39.23 -6.14
CA PRO A 163 -25.34 -39.20 -7.40
C PRO A 163 -24.73 -40.13 -8.44
N PRO A 164 -25.44 -40.40 -9.56
CA PRO A 164 -24.88 -41.06 -10.73
C PRO A 164 -23.62 -40.32 -11.25
N LEU A 165 -22.63 -41.05 -11.79
CA LEU A 165 -21.33 -40.50 -12.18
C LEU A 165 -21.43 -39.29 -13.17
N ALA A 166 -22.38 -39.34 -14.11
CA ALA A 166 -22.63 -38.24 -15.03
C ALA A 166 -23.08 -36.96 -14.30
N GLU A 167 -23.84 -37.14 -13.20
CA GLU A 167 -24.29 -36.01 -12.38
C GLU A 167 -23.19 -35.48 -11.49
N GLN A 168 -22.33 -36.34 -10.93
CA GLN A 168 -21.12 -35.92 -10.20
C GLN A 168 -20.29 -34.95 -11.05
N LYS A 169 -20.04 -35.28 -12.31
CA LYS A 169 -19.30 -34.41 -13.26
C LYS A 169 -20.01 -33.09 -13.53
N ARG A 170 -21.34 -33.08 -13.68
CA ARG A 170 -22.13 -31.86 -13.86
C ARG A 170 -22.05 -30.95 -12.60
N ILE A 171 -22.12 -31.55 -11.42
CA ILE A 171 -21.99 -30.84 -10.14
C ILE A 171 -20.61 -30.18 -10.03
N VAL A 172 -19.55 -30.93 -10.31
CA VAL A 172 -18.17 -30.40 -10.34
C VAL A 172 -18.04 -29.22 -11.29
N ALA A 173 -18.53 -29.37 -12.52
CA ALA A 173 -18.49 -28.30 -13.51
C ALA A 173 -19.21 -27.01 -13.07
N GLN A 174 -20.36 -27.16 -12.36
CA GLN A 174 -21.08 -26.01 -11.80
C GLN A 174 -20.34 -25.36 -10.61
N ILE A 175 -19.75 -26.15 -9.73
CA ILE A 175 -18.93 -25.66 -8.62
C ILE A 175 -17.73 -24.85 -9.17
N GLU A 176 -16.99 -25.40 -10.13
CA GLU A 176 -15.83 -24.74 -10.71
C GLU A 176 -16.20 -23.45 -11.46
N LYS A 177 -17.33 -23.45 -12.18
CA LYS A 177 -17.86 -22.25 -12.82
C LYS A 177 -18.26 -21.18 -11.80
N ALA A 178 -18.87 -21.59 -10.67
CA ALA A 178 -19.26 -20.65 -9.61
C ALA A 178 -18.02 -20.06 -8.93
N LEU A 179 -17.00 -20.87 -8.64
CA LEU A 179 -15.74 -20.42 -8.04
C LEU A 179 -15.00 -19.43 -8.96
N ALA A 180 -14.92 -19.71 -10.25
CA ALA A 180 -14.33 -18.79 -11.21
C ALA A 180 -15.03 -17.41 -11.20
N LYS A 181 -16.36 -17.37 -11.04
CA LYS A 181 -17.10 -16.11 -10.90
C LYS A 181 -16.82 -15.41 -9.56
N VAL A 182 -16.62 -16.17 -8.48
CA VAL A 182 -16.24 -15.61 -7.18
C VAL A 182 -14.86 -14.95 -7.25
N ASP A 183 -13.91 -15.57 -7.95
CA ASP A 183 -12.57 -15.01 -8.15
C ASP A 183 -12.62 -13.72 -8.99
N GLU A 184 -13.39 -13.69 -10.08
CA GLU A 184 -13.62 -12.50 -10.91
C GLU A 184 -14.26 -11.36 -10.10
N TYR A 185 -15.26 -11.71 -9.29
CA TYR A 185 -15.90 -10.74 -8.40
C TYR A 185 -14.93 -10.21 -7.35
N ALA A 186 -14.12 -11.07 -6.73
CA ALA A 186 -13.12 -10.68 -5.73
C ALA A 186 -12.09 -9.73 -6.32
N GLU A 187 -11.61 -9.97 -7.54
CA GLU A 187 -10.69 -9.07 -8.25
C GLU A 187 -11.33 -7.70 -8.49
N SER A 188 -12.56 -7.69 -9.00
CA SER A 188 -13.31 -6.46 -9.27
C SER A 188 -13.60 -5.67 -8.00
N TYR A 189 -13.97 -6.36 -6.92
CA TYR A 189 -14.21 -5.78 -5.61
C TYR A 189 -12.95 -5.14 -5.02
N ASN A 190 -11.82 -5.86 -5.06
CA ASN A 190 -10.55 -5.34 -4.57
C ASN A 190 -10.09 -4.11 -5.36
N LYS A 191 -10.30 -4.11 -6.67
CA LYS A 191 -10.00 -2.96 -7.53
C LYS A 191 -10.87 -1.75 -7.19
N LEU A 192 -12.16 -1.96 -6.94
CA LEU A 192 -13.07 -0.91 -6.50
C LEU A 192 -12.64 -0.33 -5.14
N GLN A 193 -12.34 -1.17 -4.17
CA GLN A 193 -11.83 -0.76 -2.84
C GLN A 193 -10.56 0.08 -2.95
N GLN A 194 -9.65 -0.30 -3.84
CA GLN A 194 -8.42 0.46 -4.08
C GLN A 194 -8.74 1.83 -4.70
N LEU A 195 -9.64 1.89 -5.68
CA LEU A 195 -10.06 3.13 -6.31
C LEU A 195 -10.71 4.07 -5.29
N ASP A 196 -11.61 3.57 -4.47
CA ASP A 196 -12.27 4.36 -3.41
C ASP A 196 -11.27 4.95 -2.43
N LYS A 197 -10.27 4.17 -2.02
CA LYS A 197 -9.20 4.62 -1.13
C LYS A 197 -8.32 5.71 -1.74
N GLU A 198 -8.03 5.62 -3.04
CA GLU A 198 -7.16 6.56 -3.75
C GLU A 198 -7.90 7.79 -4.27
N PHE A 199 -9.22 7.71 -4.40
CA PHE A 199 -10.05 8.74 -5.04
C PHE A 199 -9.94 10.11 -4.38
N PRO A 200 -9.99 10.27 -3.03
CA PRO A 200 -9.88 11.57 -2.39
C PRO A 200 -8.56 12.28 -2.70
N ASP A 201 -7.45 11.57 -2.68
CA ASP A 201 -6.13 12.14 -2.95
C ASP A 201 -5.96 12.51 -4.44
N LYS A 202 -6.47 11.66 -5.34
CA LYS A 202 -6.48 11.96 -6.78
C LYS A 202 -7.35 13.18 -7.08
N LEU A 203 -8.49 13.30 -6.42
CA LEU A 203 -9.40 14.44 -6.58
C LEU A 203 -8.77 15.73 -6.06
N LYS A 204 -8.15 15.73 -4.87
CA LYS A 204 -7.40 16.87 -4.34
C LYS A 204 -6.30 17.31 -5.31
N LYS A 205 -5.54 16.37 -5.85
CA LYS A 205 -4.50 16.66 -6.84
C LYS A 205 -5.07 17.28 -8.11
N SER A 206 -6.19 16.78 -8.62
CA SER A 206 -6.88 17.32 -9.78
C SER A 206 -7.40 18.74 -9.53
N ILE A 207 -7.98 19.01 -8.35
CA ILE A 207 -8.44 20.35 -7.94
C ILE A 207 -7.26 21.34 -7.96
N LEU A 208 -6.11 20.96 -7.39
CA LEU A 208 -4.92 21.80 -7.42
C LEU A 208 -4.40 22.06 -8.84
N GLN A 209 -4.36 21.04 -9.68
CA GLN A 209 -3.96 21.19 -11.08
C GLN A 209 -4.90 22.16 -11.84
N TYR A 210 -6.21 22.04 -11.61
CA TYR A 210 -7.20 22.90 -12.21
C TYR A 210 -7.08 24.36 -11.71
N ALA A 211 -6.79 24.51 -10.42
CA ALA A 211 -6.52 25.80 -9.81
C ALA A 211 -5.24 26.47 -10.37
N MET A 212 -4.15 25.70 -10.55
CA MET A 212 -2.89 26.19 -11.14
C MET A 212 -3.03 26.64 -12.60
N GLN A 213 -4.03 26.15 -13.31
CA GLN A 213 -4.36 26.57 -14.67
C GLN A 213 -5.29 27.80 -14.72
N GLY A 214 -5.62 28.40 -13.55
CA GLY A 214 -6.54 29.52 -13.48
C GLY A 214 -8.00 29.20 -13.82
N LYS A 215 -8.37 27.91 -13.85
CA LYS A 215 -9.70 27.41 -14.26
C LYS A 215 -10.67 27.26 -13.10
N LEU A 216 -10.20 27.37 -11.85
CA LEU A 216 -11.01 27.11 -10.66
C LEU A 216 -11.91 28.30 -10.26
N VAL A 217 -11.48 29.51 -10.59
CA VAL A 217 -12.17 30.76 -10.26
C VAL A 217 -12.33 31.57 -11.54
N ALA A 218 -13.52 32.17 -11.72
CA ALA A 218 -13.77 33.02 -12.88
C ALA A 218 -12.84 34.25 -12.84
N GLN A 219 -12.25 34.58 -13.98
CA GLN A 219 -11.46 35.76 -14.16
C GLN A 219 -12.40 37.00 -14.13
N SER A 220 -11.97 38.10 -13.49
CA SER A 220 -12.74 39.35 -13.45
C SER A 220 -11.96 40.43 -14.18
N PRO A 221 -12.55 41.14 -15.14
CA PRO A 221 -11.91 42.29 -15.79
C PRO A 221 -11.56 43.42 -14.82
N ASP A 222 -12.25 43.50 -13.67
CA ASP A 222 -12.03 44.53 -12.64
C ASP A 222 -10.93 44.14 -11.64
N ASP A 223 -10.34 42.97 -11.72
CA ASP A 223 -9.23 42.57 -10.87
C ASP A 223 -7.95 43.28 -11.34
N GLU A 224 -7.10 43.75 -10.38
CA GLU A 224 -5.80 44.35 -10.70
C GLU A 224 -4.94 43.40 -11.58
N PRO A 225 -4.22 43.90 -12.57
CA PRO A 225 -3.26 43.09 -13.33
C PRO A 225 -2.17 42.51 -12.42
N VAL A 226 -1.61 41.35 -12.78
CA VAL A 226 -0.55 40.68 -12.00
C VAL A 226 0.72 41.57 -11.93
N GLU A 227 0.94 42.40 -12.90
CA GLU A 227 2.05 43.36 -12.99
C GLU A 227 2.11 44.29 -11.77
N VAL A 228 0.95 44.71 -11.24
CA VAL A 228 0.88 45.54 -10.02
C VAL A 228 1.48 44.83 -8.81
N LEU A 229 1.25 43.52 -8.68
CA LEU A 229 1.89 42.72 -7.64
C LEU A 229 3.39 42.60 -7.87
N LEU A 230 3.81 42.35 -9.12
CA LEU A 230 5.22 42.23 -9.49
C LEU A 230 6.00 43.52 -9.23
N GLU A 231 5.41 44.70 -9.51
CA GLU A 231 6.01 46.00 -9.19
C GLU A 231 6.16 46.19 -7.68
N LYS A 232 5.16 45.81 -6.88
CA LYS A 232 5.26 45.87 -5.41
C LYS A 232 6.42 45.00 -4.89
N ILE A 233 6.57 43.77 -5.43
CA ILE A 233 7.69 42.87 -5.09
C ILE A 233 9.03 43.50 -5.52
N LYS A 234 9.11 44.06 -6.72
CA LYS A 234 10.32 44.71 -7.23
C LYS A 234 10.72 45.91 -6.37
N ALA A 235 9.77 46.74 -5.98
CA ALA A 235 10.03 47.91 -5.12
C ALA A 235 10.54 47.47 -3.72
N GLU A 236 9.97 46.43 -3.12
CA GLU A 236 10.46 45.91 -1.85
C GLU A 236 11.87 45.30 -1.96
N LYS A 237 12.15 44.55 -3.01
CA LYS A 237 13.51 44.03 -3.28
C LYS A 237 14.52 45.16 -3.46
N GLN A 238 14.15 46.19 -4.18
CA GLN A 238 15.02 47.38 -4.37
C GLN A 238 15.34 48.05 -3.03
N LYS A 239 14.34 48.25 -2.17
CA LYS A 239 14.53 48.76 -0.82
C LYS A 239 15.46 47.92 0.02
N LEU A 240 15.25 46.56 0.03
CA LEU A 240 16.10 45.62 0.76
C LEU A 240 17.55 45.58 0.22
N TYR A 241 17.75 45.84 -1.08
CA TYR A 241 19.07 45.99 -1.67
C TYR A 241 19.76 47.27 -1.18
N GLU A 242 19.05 48.39 -1.17
CA GLU A 242 19.55 49.67 -0.65
C GLU A 242 19.90 49.58 0.84
N GLU A 243 19.16 48.81 1.61
CA GLU A 243 19.44 48.49 3.02
C GLU A 243 20.59 47.47 3.21
N GLY A 244 21.22 46.99 2.12
CA GLY A 244 22.30 46.00 2.17
C GLY A 244 21.88 44.58 2.55
N LYS A 245 20.57 44.31 2.56
CA LYS A 245 20.00 42.99 2.92
C LYS A 245 19.92 42.02 1.74
N LEU A 246 19.95 42.52 0.50
CA LEU A 246 19.98 41.76 -0.73
C LEU A 246 21.22 42.05 -1.55
N LYS A 247 21.61 41.16 -2.43
CA LYS A 247 22.70 41.33 -3.39
C LYS A 247 22.14 41.76 -4.74
N LYS A 248 22.95 42.44 -5.59
CA LYS A 248 22.55 42.87 -6.93
C LYS A 248 21.98 41.73 -7.79
N LYS A 249 22.52 40.54 -7.67
CA LYS A 249 22.01 39.35 -8.38
C LYS A 249 20.58 38.97 -7.98
N ASP A 250 20.11 39.36 -6.78
CA ASP A 250 18.77 39.01 -6.28
C ASP A 250 17.70 39.97 -6.88
N LEU A 251 18.13 41.02 -7.62
CA LEU A 251 17.28 41.99 -8.34
C LEU A 251 16.92 41.54 -9.77
N GLU A 252 17.31 40.33 -10.18
CA GLU A 252 17.00 39.79 -11.52
C GLU A 252 15.51 39.83 -11.86
N GLU A 253 15.20 39.81 -13.17
CA GLU A 253 13.84 39.87 -13.68
C GLU A 253 12.94 38.81 -13.05
N LEU A 254 11.72 39.23 -12.67
CA LEU A 254 10.76 38.42 -11.96
C LEU A 254 10.01 37.45 -12.90
N VAL A 255 9.73 37.91 -14.12
CA VAL A 255 8.84 37.24 -15.06
C VAL A 255 9.63 36.33 -16.00
N VAL A 256 9.16 35.12 -16.17
CA VAL A 256 9.62 34.24 -17.23
C VAL A 256 8.75 34.52 -18.46
N THR A 257 9.25 35.33 -19.43
CA THR A 257 8.50 35.73 -20.62
C THR A 257 8.24 34.53 -21.57
N LYS A 258 7.12 34.45 -22.27
CA LYS A 258 6.83 33.45 -23.32
C LYS A 258 7.73 33.72 -24.54
N GLY A 259 8.19 32.69 -25.23
CA GLY A 259 8.82 32.82 -26.55
C GLY A 259 7.84 33.30 -27.60
N ASP A 260 8.34 33.91 -28.66
CA ASP A 260 7.53 34.44 -29.78
C ASP A 260 6.69 33.39 -30.51
N ASP A 261 6.98 32.09 -30.29
CA ASP A 261 6.29 30.93 -30.87
C ASP A 261 5.26 30.26 -29.91
N ASN A 262 4.85 30.96 -28.85
CA ASN A 262 3.95 30.41 -27.80
C ASN A 262 4.48 29.17 -27.08
N SER A 263 5.71 28.72 -27.33
CA SER A 263 6.34 27.60 -26.66
C SER A 263 6.81 27.99 -25.26
N PRO A 264 6.75 27.11 -24.27
CA PRO A 264 7.28 27.37 -22.94
C PRO A 264 8.81 27.44 -23.03
N TYR A 265 9.34 28.57 -22.66
CA TYR A 265 10.71 29.05 -22.46
C TYR A 265 11.88 28.15 -22.84
N ARG A 266 12.67 28.61 -23.77
CA ARG A 266 14.11 28.45 -23.85
C ARG A 266 14.81 29.71 -23.39
N ASN A 267 15.36 29.73 -22.19
CA ASN A 267 16.38 30.68 -21.87
C ASN A 267 17.67 30.25 -22.58
N SER A 268 18.06 30.98 -23.62
CA SER A 268 19.29 30.78 -24.37
C SER A 268 20.48 30.92 -23.43
N LYS A 269 21.32 29.95 -23.39
CA LYS A 269 22.65 29.81 -22.80
C LYS A 269 22.71 29.13 -21.42
N LYS A 270 22.98 27.83 -21.51
CA LYS A 270 23.34 26.86 -20.43
C LYS A 270 22.16 26.30 -19.64
N ASN A 271 21.62 25.28 -20.14
CA ASN A 271 21.33 23.95 -19.56
C ASN A 271 20.19 23.27 -20.31
N SER A 272 20.55 22.27 -21.09
CA SER A 272 19.68 21.40 -21.88
C SER A 272 18.88 20.41 -21.06
N ASP A 273 18.80 20.55 -19.72
CA ASP A 273 18.23 19.53 -18.84
C ASP A 273 16.80 19.82 -18.30
N PHE A 274 16.17 20.91 -18.77
CA PHE A 274 14.79 21.26 -18.42
C PHE A 274 13.77 20.88 -19.53
N VAL A 275 14.01 19.78 -20.23
CA VAL A 275 13.08 19.22 -21.21
C VAL A 275 12.23 18.17 -20.53
N GLY A 276 11.00 18.50 -20.15
CA GLY A 276 10.06 17.45 -19.70
C GLY A 276 8.82 17.82 -18.89
N SER A 277 8.65 19.05 -18.41
CA SER A 277 7.34 19.47 -17.90
C SER A 277 6.70 20.42 -18.89
N THR A 278 5.67 19.96 -19.60
CA THR A 278 4.75 20.84 -20.32
C THR A 278 4.18 21.82 -19.30
N MET A 279 4.59 23.09 -19.37
CA MET A 279 3.97 24.15 -18.58
C MET A 279 2.48 24.16 -18.97
N ALA A 280 1.60 24.08 -17.97
CA ALA A 280 0.18 24.18 -18.23
C ALA A 280 -0.13 25.58 -18.79
N GLU A 281 -1.07 25.66 -19.71
CA GLU A 281 -1.61 26.95 -20.14
C GLU A 281 -2.23 27.67 -18.95
N ILE A 282 -1.86 28.94 -18.77
CA ILE A 282 -2.42 29.83 -17.73
C ILE A 282 -3.13 31.01 -18.41
N PRO A 283 -4.07 31.68 -17.71
CA PRO A 283 -4.75 32.86 -18.22
C PRO A 283 -3.75 33.99 -18.61
N ASN A 284 -4.12 34.82 -19.57
CA ASN A 284 -3.29 35.96 -19.97
C ASN A 284 -3.07 36.98 -18.85
N SER A 285 -3.96 37.02 -17.85
CA SER A 285 -3.85 37.83 -16.63
C SER A 285 -2.85 37.31 -15.60
N TRP A 286 -2.24 36.13 -15.84
CA TRP A 286 -1.28 35.49 -14.96
C TRP A 286 0.13 35.51 -15.55
N SER A 287 1.13 35.33 -14.69
CA SER A 287 2.51 35.17 -15.08
C SER A 287 3.19 34.00 -14.41
N TYR A 288 4.12 33.35 -15.11
CA TYR A 288 5.07 32.44 -14.49
C TYR A 288 6.25 33.23 -13.93
N VAL A 289 6.59 32.96 -12.67
CA VAL A 289 7.76 33.58 -12.01
C VAL A 289 8.63 32.45 -11.40
N LYS A 290 9.92 32.74 -11.26
CA LYS A 290 10.81 31.85 -10.50
C LYS A 290 10.52 32.01 -9.03
N PHE A 291 10.46 30.86 -8.28
CA PHE A 291 10.23 30.86 -6.84
C PHE A 291 11.20 31.84 -6.10
N GLY A 292 12.51 31.71 -6.37
CA GLY A 292 13.50 32.58 -5.75
C GLY A 292 13.37 34.06 -6.10
N SER A 293 12.57 34.45 -7.09
CA SER A 293 12.32 35.84 -7.42
C SER A 293 11.22 36.48 -6.57
N ILE A 294 10.31 35.69 -6.00
CA ILE A 294 9.17 36.16 -5.21
C ILE A 294 9.30 35.88 -3.71
N VAL A 295 10.32 35.13 -3.30
CA VAL A 295 10.59 34.82 -1.89
C VAL A 295 12.07 34.91 -1.56
N THR A 296 12.41 35.15 -0.29
CA THR A 296 13.68 34.69 0.27
C THR A 296 13.44 33.37 1.02
N PHE A 297 14.46 32.54 1.10
CA PHE A 297 14.40 31.34 1.92
C PHE A 297 15.72 31.04 2.61
N ASN A 298 15.64 30.42 3.79
CA ASN A 298 16.81 29.98 4.54
C ASN A 298 16.81 28.47 4.66
N ILE A 299 17.96 27.84 4.47
CA ILE A 299 18.18 26.43 4.76
C ILE A 299 18.49 26.30 6.24
N GLY A 300 17.87 25.34 6.90
CA GLY A 300 18.10 25.05 8.31
C GLY A 300 19.46 24.41 8.58
N LYS A 301 19.71 24.12 9.84
CA LYS A 301 20.96 23.53 10.29
C LYS A 301 20.73 22.57 11.46
N THR A 302 21.48 21.46 11.48
CA THR A 302 21.48 20.50 12.57
C THR A 302 22.67 20.77 13.48
N PRO A 303 22.46 20.95 14.81
CA PRO A 303 23.57 20.95 15.76
C PRO A 303 24.31 19.60 15.75
N PRO A 304 25.62 19.56 16.04
CA PRO A 304 26.35 18.33 16.20
C PRO A 304 25.63 17.36 17.16
N ARG A 305 25.37 16.14 16.73
CA ARG A 305 24.68 15.12 17.52
C ARG A 305 25.51 14.55 18.68
N ASN A 306 26.83 14.63 18.55
CA ASN A 306 27.80 14.21 19.57
C ASN A 306 28.02 15.23 20.68
N GLU A 307 27.33 16.38 20.65
CA GLU A 307 27.39 17.42 21.68
C GLU A 307 26.05 17.51 22.43
N PRO A 308 25.91 16.79 23.56
CA PRO A 308 24.62 16.74 24.30
C PRO A 308 24.15 18.09 24.81
N THR A 309 25.05 19.04 25.07
CA THR A 309 24.71 20.37 25.58
C THR A 309 23.96 21.24 24.58
N TYR A 310 23.96 20.85 23.28
CA TYR A 310 23.20 21.52 22.24
C TYR A 310 21.74 21.06 22.16
N TRP A 311 21.41 19.93 22.79
CA TRP A 311 20.08 19.39 22.82
C TRP A 311 19.46 19.64 24.19
N GLY A 312 18.19 20.08 24.23
CA GLY A 312 17.52 20.46 25.46
C GLY A 312 16.03 20.72 25.26
N ASN A 313 15.45 21.66 26.00
CA ASN A 313 14.02 21.96 25.96
C ASN A 313 13.71 23.43 25.64
N ASP A 314 14.71 24.22 25.18
CA ASP A 314 14.51 25.67 25.09
C ASP A 314 13.81 26.09 23.80
N ILE A 315 14.24 25.57 22.64
CA ILE A 315 13.79 26.02 21.32
C ILE A 315 13.35 24.80 20.50
N PRO A 316 12.10 24.74 20.05
CA PRO A 316 11.64 23.68 19.16
C PRO A 316 12.54 23.54 17.92
N TRP A 317 12.92 22.32 17.58
CA TRP A 317 13.74 22.02 16.41
C TRP A 317 13.01 21.06 15.48
N VAL A 318 12.65 21.55 14.29
CA VAL A 318 11.85 20.82 13.32
C VAL A 318 12.72 19.90 12.46
N SER A 319 12.42 18.62 12.48
CA SER A 319 12.92 17.62 11.56
C SER A 319 11.86 17.26 10.51
N ILE A 320 12.24 16.51 9.46
CA ILE A 320 11.27 16.02 8.45
C ILE A 320 10.19 15.15 9.10
N SER A 321 10.51 14.45 10.19
CA SER A 321 9.56 13.59 10.90
C SER A 321 8.48 14.36 11.68
N ASP A 322 8.70 15.64 11.92
CA ASP A 322 7.73 16.54 12.56
C ASP A 322 6.80 17.22 11.54
N MET A 323 7.20 17.19 10.26
CA MET A 323 6.40 17.80 9.19
C MET A 323 5.25 16.91 8.76
N PRO A 324 3.98 17.37 8.84
CA PRO A 324 2.87 16.72 8.18
C PRO A 324 3.02 16.79 6.66
N SER A 325 2.18 16.09 5.91
CA SER A 325 2.14 16.24 4.44
C SER A 325 1.77 17.66 4.04
N SER A 326 0.85 18.28 4.76
CA SER A 326 0.46 19.69 4.72
C SER A 326 -0.24 20.04 6.04
N GLY A 327 -0.08 21.26 6.54
CA GLY A 327 -0.74 21.71 7.77
C GLY A 327 0.13 22.58 8.66
N HIS A 328 0.01 22.40 9.96
CA HIS A 328 0.66 23.22 10.98
C HIS A 328 1.58 22.41 11.88
N ILE A 329 2.65 23.04 12.38
CA ILE A 329 3.58 22.48 13.35
C ILE A 329 3.42 23.27 14.65
N THR A 330 2.78 22.62 15.63
CA THR A 330 2.53 23.19 16.96
C THR A 330 3.57 22.76 17.99
N LYS A 331 4.22 21.61 17.76
CA LYS A 331 5.26 21.04 18.63
C LYS A 331 6.21 20.15 17.81
N THR A 332 7.42 19.97 18.35
CA THR A 332 8.46 19.11 17.75
C THR A 332 8.83 17.98 18.72
N LYS A 333 9.43 16.92 18.19
CA LYS A 333 9.95 15.82 18.99
C LYS A 333 11.20 16.18 19.76
N GLU A 334 12.01 17.09 19.21
CA GLU A 334 13.28 17.51 19.77
C GLU A 334 13.31 19.04 19.91
N CYS A 335 14.08 19.50 20.87
CA CYS A 335 14.39 20.92 21.07
C CYS A 335 15.91 21.09 21.17
N ILE A 336 16.39 22.28 20.87
CA ILE A 336 17.80 22.66 21.00
C ILE A 336 17.95 23.71 22.11
N SER A 337 19.15 23.79 22.67
CA SER A 337 19.48 24.75 23.72
C SER A 337 19.82 26.14 23.15
N HIS A 338 19.70 27.17 23.98
CA HIS A 338 20.20 28.50 23.65
C HIS A 338 21.71 28.51 23.34
N LEU A 339 22.47 27.59 23.94
CA LEU A 339 23.89 27.42 23.67
C LEU A 339 24.13 27.01 22.21
N ALA A 340 23.31 26.09 21.68
CA ALA A 340 23.40 25.67 20.28
C ALA A 340 23.20 26.86 19.34
N ILE A 341 22.23 27.74 19.60
CA ILE A 341 21.98 28.94 18.79
C ILE A 341 23.23 29.84 18.78
N LYS A 342 23.83 30.10 19.94
CA LYS A 342 25.01 31.00 20.05
C LYS A 342 26.25 30.44 19.35
N GLN A 343 26.49 29.14 19.46
CA GLN A 343 27.74 28.55 19.00
C GLN A 343 27.68 28.03 17.55
N THR A 344 26.49 27.70 17.04
CA THR A 344 26.38 27.10 15.71
C THR A 344 25.77 28.01 14.64
N ASN A 345 25.44 29.25 14.97
CA ASN A 345 24.77 30.20 14.04
C ASN A 345 23.45 29.65 13.47
N ILE A 346 22.74 28.82 14.24
CA ILE A 346 21.40 28.37 13.89
C ILE A 346 20.44 29.55 14.06
N LYS A 347 19.57 29.72 13.09
CA LYS A 347 18.56 30.79 13.13
C LYS A 347 17.26 30.31 13.74
N ILE A 348 16.65 31.12 14.57
CA ILE A 348 15.26 30.94 14.99
C ILE A 348 14.37 31.57 13.91
N VAL A 349 13.39 30.82 13.48
CA VAL A 349 12.40 31.21 12.50
C VAL A 349 11.13 31.61 13.27
N PRO A 350 10.51 32.76 12.97
CA PRO A 350 9.31 33.18 13.70
C PRO A 350 8.12 32.26 13.42
N ALA A 351 7.14 32.30 14.31
CA ALA A 351 5.83 31.71 14.04
C ALA A 351 5.25 32.29 12.74
N ASP A 352 4.25 31.62 12.19
CA ASP A 352 3.58 31.99 10.94
C ASP A 352 4.43 31.81 9.68
N THR A 353 5.62 31.20 9.79
CA THR A 353 6.52 30.95 8.66
C THR A 353 6.18 29.65 7.96
N LEU A 354 6.14 29.67 6.62
CA LEU A 354 6.00 28.48 5.79
C LEU A 354 7.34 27.72 5.71
N LEU A 355 7.31 26.44 6.02
CA LEU A 355 8.42 25.50 5.84
C LEU A 355 8.15 24.57 4.66
N MET A 356 9.22 24.16 3.96
CA MET A 356 9.16 23.11 2.94
C MET A 356 10.35 22.17 3.04
N SER A 357 10.10 20.86 2.99
CA SER A 357 11.16 19.87 2.88
C SER A 357 11.64 19.72 1.42
N PHE A 358 12.96 19.67 1.21
CA PHE A 358 13.57 19.58 -0.12
C PHE A 358 14.58 18.43 -0.28
N LYS A 359 14.77 17.63 0.78
CA LYS A 359 15.58 16.41 0.80
C LYS A 359 14.76 15.27 1.40
N LEU A 360 15.03 14.03 1.04
CA LEU A 360 14.41 12.80 1.54
C LEU A 360 12.91 12.70 1.21
N SER A 361 12.08 13.59 1.72
CA SER A 361 10.64 13.67 1.46
C SER A 361 10.33 15.02 0.86
N ILE A 362 10.57 15.20 -0.44
CA ILE A 362 10.40 16.49 -1.13
C ILE A 362 8.93 16.91 -1.12
N GLY A 363 8.68 18.20 -0.88
CA GLY A 363 7.38 18.83 -1.07
C GLY A 363 6.42 18.72 0.12
N LYS A 364 6.85 18.22 1.28
CA LYS A 364 6.07 18.44 2.50
C LYS A 364 6.12 19.92 2.87
N VAL A 365 4.98 20.50 3.19
CA VAL A 365 4.86 21.91 3.60
C VAL A 365 4.12 22.03 4.92
N ALA A 366 4.53 23.00 5.73
CA ALA A 366 3.83 23.28 6.97
C ALA A 366 4.07 24.72 7.42
N ILE A 367 3.11 25.29 8.17
CA ILE A 367 3.24 26.58 8.82
C ILE A 367 3.65 26.35 10.28
N LEU A 368 4.61 27.12 10.76
CA LEU A 368 5.00 27.12 12.16
C LEU A 368 3.96 27.87 13.01
N ASP A 369 3.43 27.27 14.05
CA ASP A 369 2.58 27.95 15.02
C ASP A 369 3.38 28.58 16.18
N VAL A 370 4.62 28.14 16.33
CA VAL A 370 5.55 28.65 17.36
C VAL A 370 6.91 28.97 16.73
N PRO A 371 7.67 29.91 17.30
CA PRO A 371 9.04 30.13 16.86
C PRO A 371 9.88 28.86 17.00
N ALA A 372 10.61 28.46 15.96
CA ALA A 372 11.39 27.23 15.94
C ALA A 372 12.66 27.37 15.09
N SER A 373 13.58 26.45 15.22
CA SER A 373 14.63 26.20 14.21
C SER A 373 14.31 24.92 13.44
N HIS A 374 15.05 24.63 12.38
CA HIS A 374 14.82 23.43 11.59
C HIS A 374 16.13 22.87 10.98
N ASN A 375 16.09 21.61 10.57
CA ASN A 375 17.24 20.91 10.02
C ASN A 375 17.59 21.36 8.57
N GLU A 376 18.73 20.89 8.08
CA GLU A 376 19.27 21.21 6.75
C GLU A 376 18.53 20.57 5.57
N ALA A 377 17.48 19.81 5.81
CA ALA A 377 16.62 19.25 4.78
C ALA A 377 15.33 20.07 4.56
N ILE A 378 15.17 21.14 5.33
CA ILE A 378 14.00 22.02 5.32
C ILE A 378 14.44 23.44 5.02
N ILE A 379 13.62 24.17 4.26
CA ILE A 379 13.74 25.62 4.08
C ILE A 379 12.61 26.33 4.80
N SER A 380 12.90 27.52 5.34
CA SER A 380 11.93 28.52 5.77
C SER A 380 11.76 29.57 4.70
N ILE A 381 10.52 29.89 4.34
CA ILE A 381 10.12 30.68 3.17
C ILE A 381 9.51 32.01 3.62
N PHE A 382 9.98 33.10 3.05
CA PHE A 382 9.54 34.48 3.34
C PHE A 382 9.19 35.18 2.03
N PRO A 383 7.89 35.21 1.65
CA PRO A 383 7.46 35.90 0.43
C PRO A 383 7.64 37.43 0.55
N TYR A 384 8.03 38.07 -0.54
CA TYR A 384 8.04 39.53 -0.64
C TYR A 384 6.61 40.07 -0.77
N SER A 385 6.37 41.27 -0.25
CA SER A 385 5.07 41.98 -0.35
C SER A 385 3.86 41.17 0.08
N ASP A 386 4.03 40.19 0.99
CA ASP A 386 2.96 39.30 1.41
C ASP A 386 2.11 39.86 2.54
N LYS A 387 1.31 40.87 2.23
CA LYS A 387 0.34 41.42 3.17
C LYS A 387 -0.80 40.37 3.41
N LYS A 388 -1.05 40.03 4.66
CA LYS A 388 -2.11 39.05 5.07
C LYS A 388 -1.83 37.61 4.66
N ASN A 389 -0.58 37.21 4.46
CA ASN A 389 -0.17 35.83 4.20
C ASN A 389 -0.83 35.19 2.94
N ILE A 390 -1.20 35.98 1.95
CA ILE A 390 -1.89 35.48 0.75
C ILE A 390 -0.94 34.67 -0.11
N ILE A 391 0.26 35.18 -0.39
CA ILE A 391 1.29 34.48 -1.18
C ILE A 391 1.74 33.23 -0.41
N ARG A 392 1.98 33.34 0.89
CA ARG A 392 2.34 32.20 1.76
C ARG A 392 1.32 31.07 1.66
N ASN A 393 0.03 31.38 1.83
CA ASN A 393 -1.05 30.38 1.78
C ASN A 393 -1.19 29.78 0.37
N TYR A 394 -1.02 30.60 -0.67
CA TYR A 394 -1.00 30.13 -2.05
C TYR A 394 0.18 29.16 -2.27
N LEU A 395 1.38 29.52 -1.85
CA LEU A 395 2.57 28.66 -1.96
C LEU A 395 2.39 27.36 -1.15
N MET A 396 1.80 27.41 0.04
CA MET A 396 1.53 26.23 0.84
C MET A 396 0.69 25.19 0.08
N MET A 397 -0.28 25.63 -0.72
CA MET A 397 -1.12 24.74 -1.51
C MET A 397 -0.41 24.13 -2.72
N PHE A 398 0.40 24.93 -3.40
CA PHE A 398 0.92 24.53 -4.71
C PHE A 398 2.35 24.00 -4.70
N LEU A 399 3.18 24.35 -3.73
CA LEU A 399 4.56 23.85 -3.63
C LEU A 399 4.67 22.33 -3.58
N PRO A 400 3.79 21.57 -2.88
CA PRO A 400 3.84 20.11 -2.91
C PRO A 400 3.72 19.54 -4.33
N LEU A 401 2.86 20.13 -5.15
CA LEU A 401 2.66 19.69 -6.53
C LEU A 401 3.80 20.15 -7.44
N ILE A 402 4.21 21.40 -7.32
CA ILE A 402 5.26 22.00 -8.16
C ILE A 402 6.63 21.38 -7.89
N SER A 403 7.00 21.18 -6.62
CA SER A 403 8.29 20.62 -6.25
C SER A 403 8.47 19.15 -6.62
N THR A 404 7.36 18.40 -6.80
CA THR A 404 7.36 16.98 -7.19
C THR A 404 7.16 16.77 -8.69
N ALA A 405 6.73 17.77 -9.45
CA ALA A 405 6.44 17.66 -10.89
C ALA A 405 7.70 17.58 -11.78
N GLY A 406 8.87 17.92 -11.27
CA GLY A 406 10.14 17.89 -12.00
C GLY A 406 10.81 16.52 -12.01
N ASN A 407 10.87 15.87 -13.18
CA ASN A 407 11.69 14.68 -13.52
C ASN A 407 11.45 13.35 -12.77
N SER A 408 10.55 12.55 -13.29
CA SER A 408 10.31 11.15 -12.88
C SER A 408 11.28 10.11 -13.47
N LYS A 409 12.41 10.49 -14.09
CA LYS A 409 13.30 9.53 -14.77
C LYS A 409 14.45 8.93 -13.94
N ASP A 410 14.71 9.39 -12.72
CA ASP A 410 15.75 8.80 -11.85
C ASP A 410 15.22 8.38 -10.48
N ALA A 411 14.19 7.57 -10.45
CA ALA A 411 13.52 7.11 -9.23
C ALA A 411 14.32 6.08 -8.39
N ILE A 412 15.61 5.87 -8.66
CA ILE A 412 16.42 4.82 -7.98
C ILE A 412 17.37 5.36 -6.89
N LYS A 413 17.61 6.67 -6.83
CA LYS A 413 18.33 7.30 -5.68
C LYS A 413 17.63 8.62 -5.36
N GLY A 414 17.07 8.73 -4.17
CA GLY A 414 16.26 9.84 -3.68
C GLY A 414 16.69 11.21 -4.21
N LYS A 415 15.85 11.85 -5.03
CA LYS A 415 16.10 13.19 -5.57
C LYS A 415 16.20 14.20 -4.45
N THR A 416 17.27 14.97 -4.50
CA THR A 416 17.50 16.11 -3.63
C THR A 416 17.41 17.36 -4.50
N LEU A 417 16.55 18.31 -4.15
CA LEU A 417 16.64 19.66 -4.69
C LEU A 417 17.82 20.36 -4.01
N ASN A 418 18.50 21.24 -4.72
CA ASN A 418 19.49 22.14 -4.15
C ASN A 418 18.93 23.58 -4.16
N SER A 419 19.65 24.52 -3.55
CA SER A 419 19.21 25.92 -3.46
C SER A 419 18.94 26.55 -4.83
N THR A 420 19.71 26.19 -5.85
CA THR A 420 19.55 26.71 -7.22
C THR A 420 18.27 26.11 -7.84
N SER A 421 18.08 24.79 -7.77
CA SER A 421 16.89 24.16 -8.34
C SER A 421 15.60 24.54 -7.61
N ILE A 422 15.66 24.86 -6.32
CA ILE A 422 14.53 25.43 -5.57
C ILE A 422 14.21 26.84 -6.10
N SER A 423 15.20 27.69 -6.25
CA SER A 423 15.02 29.08 -6.77
C SER A 423 14.41 29.10 -8.18
N GLU A 424 14.73 28.11 -9.01
CA GLU A 424 14.27 27.98 -10.39
C GLU A 424 12.87 27.33 -10.54
N LEU A 425 12.22 26.91 -9.47
CA LEU A 425 10.85 26.39 -9.54
C LEU A 425 9.92 27.45 -10.13
N LEU A 426 9.14 27.08 -11.13
CA LEU A 426 8.21 27.98 -11.80
C LEU A 426 6.87 27.99 -11.10
N ILE A 427 6.45 29.17 -10.65
CA ILE A 427 5.22 29.40 -9.92
C ILE A 427 4.27 30.20 -10.81
N PRO A 428 3.09 29.69 -11.17
CA PRO A 428 2.05 30.50 -11.80
C PRO A 428 1.44 31.43 -10.75
N ILE A 429 1.45 32.73 -10.97
CA ILE A 429 0.86 33.70 -10.04
C ILE A 429 -0.14 34.60 -10.73
N SER A 430 -1.14 35.03 -9.98
CA SER A 430 -2.12 36.04 -10.34
C SER A 430 -2.07 37.21 -9.36
N ASN A 431 -3.03 38.12 -9.45
CA ASN A 431 -3.17 39.19 -8.47
C ASN A 431 -3.60 38.66 -7.08
N TYR A 432 -3.43 39.48 -6.05
CA TYR A 432 -3.77 39.13 -4.66
C TYR A 432 -5.23 38.67 -4.47
N ARG A 433 -6.17 39.37 -5.11
CA ARG A 433 -7.60 39.07 -4.95
C ARG A 433 -7.95 37.70 -5.49
N GLU A 434 -7.41 37.37 -6.64
CA GLU A 434 -7.62 36.06 -7.27
C GLU A 434 -6.94 34.94 -6.51
N MET A 435 -5.65 35.12 -6.12
CA MET A 435 -4.97 34.12 -5.27
C MET A 435 -5.75 33.84 -3.99
N LYS A 436 -6.30 34.88 -3.32
CA LYS A 436 -7.16 34.72 -2.14
C LYS A 436 -8.42 33.92 -2.44
N LYS A 437 -9.11 34.20 -3.57
CA LYS A 437 -10.29 33.46 -4.01
C LYS A 437 -9.95 31.99 -4.27
N ILE A 438 -8.81 31.72 -4.91
CA ILE A 438 -8.33 30.37 -5.22
C ILE A 438 -8.09 29.59 -3.92
N VAL A 439 -7.30 30.16 -2.98
CA VAL A 439 -7.03 29.55 -1.68
C VAL A 439 -8.34 29.17 -0.97
N SER A 440 -9.27 30.13 -0.81
CA SER A 440 -10.55 29.90 -0.16
C SER A 440 -11.39 28.81 -0.87
N LYS A 441 -11.36 28.77 -2.20
CA LYS A 441 -12.12 27.78 -2.98
C LYS A 441 -11.52 26.37 -2.86
N VAL A 442 -10.19 26.25 -2.88
CA VAL A 442 -9.49 24.98 -2.68
C VAL A 442 -9.76 24.44 -1.29
N ASP A 443 -9.66 25.26 -0.24
CA ASP A 443 -9.97 24.86 1.14
C ASP A 443 -11.40 24.32 1.27
N LEU A 444 -12.38 25.04 0.70
CA LEU A 444 -13.75 24.59 0.70
C LEU A 444 -13.93 23.24 -0.02
N LEU A 445 -13.26 23.07 -1.16
CA LEU A 445 -13.33 21.80 -1.91
C LEU A 445 -12.64 20.67 -1.16
N PHE A 446 -11.50 20.92 -0.51
CA PHE A 446 -10.81 19.93 0.30
C PHE A 446 -11.63 19.46 1.51
N GLN A 447 -12.36 20.39 2.16
CA GLN A 447 -13.30 20.03 3.22
C GLN A 447 -14.42 19.13 2.69
N LYS A 448 -14.98 19.41 1.50
CA LYS A 448 -15.99 18.54 0.87
C LYS A 448 -15.42 17.17 0.49
N VAL A 449 -14.17 17.11 -0.01
CA VAL A 449 -13.52 15.83 -0.33
C VAL A 449 -13.27 15.00 0.93
N ALA A 450 -12.94 15.64 2.06
CA ALA A 450 -12.79 14.92 3.32
C ALA A 450 -14.10 14.24 3.77
N GLN A 451 -15.27 14.88 3.55
CA GLN A 451 -16.57 14.30 3.84
C GLN A 451 -16.96 13.10 2.97
N LEU A 452 -16.27 12.86 1.85
CA LEU A 452 -16.48 11.68 1.01
C LEU A 452 -15.75 10.43 1.55
N SER A 453 -14.87 10.62 2.54
CA SER A 453 -14.02 9.55 3.09
C SER A 453 -14.55 9.03 4.44
N ASP A 454 -15.56 9.69 4.99
CA ASP A 454 -16.32 9.30 6.19
C ASP A 454 -17.58 8.51 5.77
#